data_d7db534806b7560be6d3629a045693a6
#
_entry.id   d7db534806b7560be6d3629a045693a6
#
_cell.length_a   1.000
_cell.length_b   1.000
_cell.length_c   1.000
_cell.angle_alpha   90.00
_cell.angle_beta   90.00
_cell.angle_gamma   90.00
#
_symmetry.space_group_name_H-M   'P 1'
#
loop_
_entity.id
_entity.type
_entity.pdbx_description
1 polymer ?
#
loop_
_entity_poly.entity_id
_entity_poly.type
_entity_poly.pdbx_seq_one_letter_code
_entity_poly.pdbx_strand_id
1 'polypeptide(L)'
;MSIFAFAIVLPPINCLIFLIKNIVISSILLTFSRISVKFCQKSIQKNKKCLIIGTNKRALTIAEEIRNTPALKMQIVGFIQEGEENLISDKENVFKNPTEIYSIIKENEIENIIITDNTKYLLNIPKCVKMFKMVDLYEKISGKYYIDEENINELFDYFENHKSTVYDFTKRIFDLISASIIAIVTFPIMIFISLRVFFTDKHSPLYTQNRVTKNNKIFNAYKLRTMYINDYRPNSQNLNEAENQGEDNRVIPFCKFVRKARFDEIPQMINILRGEMSIVGPRAEWDELVNVYKKEIPFHSCRHWVKTAWTGWAQINQGHCFAGDNEQIKLEYDLYYIKHRNLIWEIGILIKAVFMALGGRHG
;
A
#
# COMPACT_ATOMS: atom_id res chain seq x y z
N MET A 1 46.72 -29.80 34.78
CA MET A 1 46.03 -28.97 33.79
C MET A 1 44.83 -29.73 33.26
N SER A 2 43.70 -29.52 33.89
CA SER A 2 42.42 -30.24 33.55
C SER A 2 41.64 -29.36 32.62
N ILE A 3 41.43 -29.82 31.39
CA ILE A 3 40.58 -29.21 30.39
C ILE A 3 39.16 -29.58 30.71
N PHE A 4 38.34 -28.67 31.24
CA PHE A 4 36.90 -28.83 31.36
C PHE A 4 36.26 -28.76 29.97
N ALA A 5 35.95 -29.94 29.42
CA ALA A 5 35.09 -30.02 28.24
C ALA A 5 33.64 -29.74 28.67
N PHE A 6 33.09 -28.58 28.38
CA PHE A 6 31.65 -28.31 28.44
C PHE A 6 30.96 -29.08 27.31
N ALA A 7 30.49 -30.30 27.65
CA ALA A 7 29.58 -31.00 26.75
C ALA A 7 28.22 -30.33 26.80
N ILE A 8 27.86 -29.59 25.72
CA ILE A 8 26.48 -29.11 25.48
C ILE A 8 25.64 -30.37 25.26
N VAL A 9 24.94 -30.81 26.28
CA VAL A 9 23.94 -31.88 26.16
C VAL A 9 22.73 -31.31 25.45
N LEU A 10 22.64 -31.51 24.12
CA LEU A 10 21.45 -31.17 23.35
C LEU A 10 20.30 -32.07 23.88
N PRO A 11 19.13 -31.48 24.20
CA PRO A 11 17.99 -32.27 24.64
C PRO A 11 17.58 -33.26 23.54
N PRO A 12 17.09 -34.48 23.90
CA PRO A 12 16.68 -35.47 22.91
C PRO A 12 15.64 -34.86 21.96
N ILE A 13 15.76 -35.15 20.66
CA ILE A 13 14.94 -34.59 19.58
C ILE A 13 13.44 -34.60 19.90
N ASN A 14 12.97 -35.64 20.60
CA ASN A 14 11.57 -35.76 21.05
C ASN A 14 11.16 -34.63 22.04
N CYS A 15 12.06 -34.22 22.94
CA CYS A 15 11.82 -33.08 23.85
C CYS A 15 11.74 -31.75 23.12
N LEU A 16 12.59 -31.58 22.12
CA LEU A 16 12.58 -30.35 21.30
C LEU A 16 11.29 -30.25 20.47
N ILE A 17 10.85 -31.34 19.86
CA ILE A 17 9.59 -31.44 19.10
C ILE A 17 8.40 -31.17 20.02
N PHE A 18 8.40 -31.73 21.24
CA PHE A 18 7.34 -31.50 22.22
C PHE A 18 7.28 -30.04 22.67
N LEU A 19 8.42 -29.40 22.92
CA LEU A 19 8.54 -27.98 23.26
C LEU A 19 8.01 -27.10 22.12
N ILE A 20 8.42 -27.35 20.88
CA ILE A 20 7.96 -26.59 19.71
C ILE A 20 6.44 -26.74 19.54
N LYS A 21 5.90 -27.96 19.65
CA LYS A 21 4.44 -28.19 19.59
C LYS A 21 3.70 -27.38 20.64
N ASN A 22 4.16 -27.39 21.90
CA ASN A 22 3.52 -26.65 22.99
C ASN A 22 3.61 -25.13 22.77
N ILE A 23 4.73 -24.60 22.31
CA ILE A 23 4.89 -23.19 21.99
C ILE A 23 3.93 -22.78 20.86
N VAL A 24 3.82 -23.58 19.79
CA VAL A 24 2.91 -23.32 18.67
C VAL A 24 1.44 -23.35 19.13
N ILE A 25 1.05 -24.39 19.89
CA ILE A 25 -0.32 -24.52 20.41
C ILE A 25 -0.67 -23.34 21.34
N SER A 26 0.23 -22.99 22.27
CA SER A 26 0.04 -21.87 23.18
C SER A 26 -0.06 -20.53 22.44
N SER A 27 0.76 -20.33 21.41
CA SER A 27 0.71 -19.13 20.56
C SER A 27 -0.60 -19.02 19.78
N ILE A 28 -1.11 -20.14 19.26
CA ILE A 28 -2.41 -20.21 18.58
C ILE A 28 -3.55 -19.91 19.55
N LEU A 29 -3.55 -20.51 20.73
CA LEU A 29 -4.58 -20.26 21.76
C LEU A 29 -4.58 -18.80 22.24
N LEU A 30 -3.40 -18.22 22.47
CA LEU A 30 -3.25 -16.81 22.86
C LEU A 30 -3.73 -15.86 21.76
N THR A 31 -3.41 -16.15 20.50
CA THR A 31 -3.89 -15.33 19.38
C THR A 31 -5.41 -15.45 19.21
N PHE A 32 -5.96 -16.66 19.33
CA PHE A 32 -7.39 -16.90 19.27
C PHE A 32 -8.14 -16.19 20.42
N SER A 33 -7.64 -16.29 21.66
CA SER A 33 -8.23 -15.58 22.81
C SER A 33 -8.21 -14.06 22.61
N ARG A 34 -7.08 -13.50 22.13
CA ARG A 34 -6.98 -12.05 21.83
C ARG A 34 -7.94 -11.61 20.73
N ILE A 35 -8.11 -12.42 19.68
CA ILE A 35 -9.07 -12.15 18.59
C ILE A 35 -10.50 -12.20 19.13
N SER A 36 -10.84 -13.23 19.93
CA SER A 36 -12.18 -13.37 20.53
C SER A 36 -12.52 -12.23 21.47
N VAL A 37 -11.59 -11.82 22.35
CA VAL A 37 -11.78 -10.67 23.25
C VAL A 37 -11.96 -9.38 22.46
N LYS A 38 -11.14 -9.13 21.42
CA LYS A 38 -11.29 -7.96 20.54
C LYS A 38 -12.62 -7.98 19.81
N PHE A 39 -13.06 -9.14 19.34
CA PHE A 39 -14.35 -9.30 18.65
C PHE A 39 -15.52 -9.00 19.59
N CYS A 40 -15.52 -9.55 20.81
CA CYS A 40 -16.54 -9.24 21.82
C CYS A 40 -16.54 -7.78 22.22
N GLN A 41 -15.39 -7.16 22.48
CA GLN A 41 -15.28 -5.74 22.79
C GLN A 41 -15.80 -4.86 21.64
N LYS A 42 -15.52 -5.24 20.38
CA LYS A 42 -15.98 -4.50 19.21
C LYS A 42 -17.50 -4.61 19.00
N SER A 43 -18.12 -5.71 19.45
CA SER A 43 -19.56 -5.93 19.32
C SER A 43 -20.41 -5.08 20.31
N ILE A 44 -19.86 -4.77 21.48
CA ILE A 44 -20.59 -4.09 22.57
C ILE A 44 -20.44 -2.55 22.50
N GLN A 45 -19.48 -2.01 21.76
CA GLN A 45 -19.25 -0.59 21.71
C GLN A 45 -20.36 0.18 20.99
N LYS A 46 -20.99 1.15 21.65
CA LYS A 46 -21.96 2.12 21.11
C LYS A 46 -21.29 2.99 20.02
N ASN A 47 -22.06 3.42 19.02
CA ASN A 47 -21.56 4.38 18.05
C ASN A 47 -21.20 5.71 18.72
N LYS A 48 -20.00 6.20 18.45
CA LYS A 48 -19.49 7.47 18.97
C LYS A 48 -20.00 8.62 18.11
N LYS A 49 -20.64 9.58 18.71
CA LYS A 49 -21.13 10.76 18.02
C LYS A 49 -19.97 11.68 17.63
N CYS A 50 -19.92 12.07 16.36
CA CYS A 50 -18.85 12.86 15.77
C CYS A 50 -19.38 14.16 15.17
N LEU A 51 -18.65 15.25 15.37
CA LEU A 51 -18.87 16.55 14.76
C LEU A 51 -17.68 16.87 13.85
N ILE A 52 -17.94 17.33 12.65
CA ILE A 52 -16.90 17.72 11.70
C ILE A 52 -16.85 19.25 11.64
N ILE A 53 -15.67 19.82 11.89
CA ILE A 53 -15.45 21.26 11.77
C ILE A 53 -14.90 21.54 10.37
N GLY A 54 -15.71 22.23 9.55
CA GLY A 54 -15.49 22.53 8.15
C GLY A 54 -16.63 22.02 7.27
N THR A 55 -16.82 22.67 6.12
CA THR A 55 -17.83 22.35 5.10
C THR A 55 -17.25 22.28 3.70
N ASN A 56 -15.92 22.22 3.60
CA ASN A 56 -15.14 22.15 2.37
C ASN A 56 -14.99 20.72 1.83
N LYS A 57 -14.20 20.55 0.77
CA LYS A 57 -13.91 19.25 0.16
C LYS A 57 -13.31 18.24 1.14
N ARG A 58 -12.44 18.68 2.08
CA ARG A 58 -11.86 17.82 3.11
C ARG A 58 -12.94 17.23 4.03
N ALA A 59 -13.94 18.05 4.40
CA ALA A 59 -15.07 17.60 5.23
C ALA A 59 -15.91 16.54 4.52
N LEU A 60 -16.21 16.73 3.23
CA LEU A 60 -16.91 15.74 2.42
C LEU A 60 -16.16 14.41 2.36
N THR A 61 -14.86 14.45 2.01
CA THR A 61 -14.03 13.25 1.86
C THR A 61 -14.01 12.42 3.14
N ILE A 62 -13.79 13.05 4.31
CA ILE A 62 -13.74 12.30 5.56
C ILE A 62 -15.11 11.77 5.98
N ALA A 63 -16.20 12.49 5.67
CA ALA A 63 -17.54 12.03 5.94
C ALA A 63 -17.90 10.80 5.12
N GLU A 64 -17.51 10.75 3.85
CA GLU A 64 -17.69 9.59 2.98
C GLU A 64 -16.88 8.37 3.47
N GLU A 65 -15.62 8.56 3.86
CA GLU A 65 -14.79 7.47 4.38
C GLU A 65 -15.34 6.91 5.70
N ILE A 66 -15.85 7.74 6.59
CA ILE A 66 -16.49 7.28 7.84
C ILE A 66 -17.75 6.47 7.53
N ARG A 67 -18.59 6.91 6.58
CA ARG A 67 -19.81 6.20 6.18
C ARG A 67 -19.49 4.86 5.51
N ASN A 68 -18.45 4.84 4.67
CA ASN A 68 -18.00 3.63 3.98
C ASN A 68 -17.30 2.63 4.93
N THR A 69 -17.00 3.05 6.17
CA THR A 69 -16.30 2.22 7.15
C THR A 69 -17.12 2.06 8.44
N PRO A 70 -18.25 1.32 8.46
CA PRO A 70 -19.10 1.14 9.64
C PRO A 70 -18.38 0.52 10.84
N ALA A 71 -17.26 -0.17 10.57
CA ALA A 71 -16.43 -0.78 11.62
C ALA A 71 -15.82 0.23 12.59
N LEU A 72 -15.75 1.52 12.24
CA LEU A 72 -15.28 2.61 13.11
C LEU A 72 -16.25 2.92 14.23
N LYS A 73 -17.54 2.59 14.05
CA LYS A 73 -18.61 2.96 14.98
C LYS A 73 -18.63 4.46 15.28
N MET A 74 -18.44 5.27 14.25
CA MET A 74 -18.53 6.72 14.27
C MET A 74 -19.83 7.13 13.58
N GLN A 75 -20.61 7.99 14.24
CA GLN A 75 -21.85 8.54 13.70
C GLN A 75 -21.68 10.06 13.56
N ILE A 76 -21.74 10.55 12.32
CA ILE A 76 -21.68 11.98 12.05
C ILE A 76 -23.02 12.60 12.47
N VAL A 77 -22.97 13.58 13.38
CA VAL A 77 -24.13 14.32 13.89
C VAL A 77 -24.36 15.57 13.05
N GLY A 78 -23.29 16.20 12.56
CA GLY A 78 -23.37 17.38 11.73
C GLY A 78 -22.00 17.98 11.44
N PHE A 79 -22.05 19.15 10.80
CA PHE A 79 -20.90 19.92 10.35
C PHE A 79 -20.97 21.33 10.95
N ILE A 80 -19.82 21.91 11.26
CA ILE A 80 -19.73 23.34 11.62
C ILE A 80 -19.18 24.07 10.40
N GLN A 81 -19.93 25.06 9.94
CA GLN A 81 -19.48 25.90 8.83
C GLN A 81 -18.40 26.88 9.31
N GLU A 82 -17.23 26.80 8.70
CA GLU A 82 -16.15 27.79 8.82
C GLU A 82 -15.96 28.46 7.45
N GLY A 83 -16.17 29.76 7.38
CA GLY A 83 -16.04 30.52 6.12
C GLY A 83 -17.30 30.48 5.23
N GLU A 84 -17.13 30.91 3.97
CA GLU A 84 -18.23 31.06 3.01
C GLU A 84 -18.51 29.79 2.20
N GLU A 85 -17.53 28.90 2.08
CA GLU A 85 -17.64 27.66 1.30
C GLU A 85 -18.50 26.62 2.03
N ASN A 86 -19.58 26.20 1.40
CA ASN A 86 -20.42 25.11 1.89
C ASN A 86 -20.70 24.10 0.76
N LEU A 87 -19.99 22.99 0.77
CA LEU A 87 -20.17 21.87 -0.15
C LEU A 87 -21.04 20.75 0.42
N ILE A 88 -21.53 20.92 1.66
CA ILE A 88 -22.34 19.91 2.35
C ILE A 88 -23.79 19.98 1.87
N SER A 89 -24.41 18.82 1.63
CA SER A 89 -25.80 18.72 1.19
C SER A 89 -26.77 19.31 2.23
N ASP A 90 -27.85 19.95 1.78
CA ASP A 90 -28.93 20.48 2.62
C ASP A 90 -29.66 19.43 3.50
N LYS A 91 -29.41 18.14 3.22
CA LYS A 91 -29.94 17.04 4.04
C LYS A 91 -29.15 16.79 5.34
N GLU A 92 -27.98 17.38 5.45
CA GLU A 92 -27.09 17.24 6.62
C GLU A 92 -27.28 18.41 7.59
N ASN A 93 -27.04 18.16 8.87
CA ASN A 93 -27.10 19.21 9.88
C ASN A 93 -25.84 20.10 9.76
N VAL A 94 -26.00 21.33 9.32
CA VAL A 94 -24.94 22.33 9.25
C VAL A 94 -25.19 23.43 10.29
N PHE A 95 -24.29 23.53 11.27
CA PHE A 95 -24.31 24.57 12.31
C PHE A 95 -23.54 25.79 11.80
N LYS A 96 -24.24 26.90 11.60
CA LYS A 96 -23.67 28.13 11.01
C LYS A 96 -22.89 29.00 12.01
N ASN A 97 -23.06 28.76 13.30
CA ASN A 97 -22.45 29.57 14.34
C ASN A 97 -21.36 28.81 15.10
N PRO A 98 -20.07 28.97 14.72
CA PRO A 98 -18.97 28.26 15.38
C PRO A 98 -18.75 28.67 16.84
N THR A 99 -19.27 29.83 17.30
CA THR A 99 -19.14 30.28 18.67
C THR A 99 -19.98 29.45 19.66
N GLU A 100 -21.00 28.73 19.15
CA GLU A 100 -21.89 27.88 19.93
C GLU A 100 -21.37 26.40 20.02
N ILE A 101 -20.13 26.15 19.67
CA ILE A 101 -19.56 24.80 19.63
C ILE A 101 -19.72 24.05 20.94
N TYR A 102 -19.61 24.76 22.09
CA TYR A 102 -19.74 24.15 23.42
C TYR A 102 -21.19 23.65 23.68
N SER A 103 -22.21 24.43 23.33
CA SER A 103 -23.62 24.03 23.45
C SER A 103 -23.95 22.89 22.55
N ILE A 104 -23.48 22.93 21.29
CA ILE A 104 -23.65 21.86 20.28
C ILE A 104 -23.05 20.54 20.80
N ILE A 105 -21.85 20.59 21.38
CA ILE A 105 -21.17 19.40 21.93
C ILE A 105 -22.02 18.80 23.06
N LYS A 106 -22.51 19.62 23.97
CA LYS A 106 -23.26 19.19 25.16
C LYS A 106 -24.65 18.67 24.82
N GLU A 107 -25.40 19.37 23.99
CA GLU A 107 -26.76 19.01 23.57
C GLU A 107 -26.80 17.72 22.74
N ASN A 108 -25.81 17.55 21.89
CA ASN A 108 -25.74 16.37 21.00
C ASN A 108 -24.89 15.23 21.56
N GLU A 109 -24.30 15.39 22.78
CA GLU A 109 -23.43 14.38 23.40
C GLU A 109 -22.25 13.98 22.49
N ILE A 110 -21.56 14.96 21.90
CA ILE A 110 -20.46 14.71 20.97
C ILE A 110 -19.24 14.16 21.72
N GLU A 111 -18.73 13.02 21.27
CA GLU A 111 -17.55 12.36 21.82
C GLU A 111 -16.28 12.62 21.00
N ASN A 112 -16.43 12.85 19.70
CA ASN A 112 -15.30 13.06 18.77
C ASN A 112 -15.52 14.31 17.94
N ILE A 113 -14.44 15.05 17.70
CA ILE A 113 -14.41 16.19 16.79
C ILE A 113 -13.34 15.92 15.73
N ILE A 114 -13.69 16.17 14.48
CA ILE A 114 -12.79 16.06 13.34
C ILE A 114 -12.56 17.45 12.78
N ILE A 115 -11.30 17.85 12.71
CA ILE A 115 -10.89 19.20 12.28
C ILE A 115 -10.33 19.08 10.86
N THR A 116 -10.90 19.82 9.93
CA THR A 116 -10.47 19.78 8.52
C THR A 116 -9.31 20.72 8.22
N ASP A 117 -9.29 21.89 8.87
CA ASP A 117 -8.29 22.94 8.69
C ASP A 117 -7.79 23.50 10.03
N ASN A 118 -6.83 24.39 10.00
CA ASN A 118 -6.35 25.08 11.20
C ASN A 118 -7.42 26.04 11.74
N THR A 119 -8.22 25.58 12.70
CA THR A 119 -9.33 26.35 13.25
C THR A 119 -8.91 27.19 14.46
N LYS A 120 -9.53 28.37 14.60
CA LYS A 120 -9.32 29.26 15.74
C LYS A 120 -10.18 28.88 16.97
N TYR A 121 -11.12 27.96 16.81
CA TYR A 121 -12.15 27.65 17.83
C TYR A 121 -11.77 26.53 18.80
N LEU A 122 -10.54 26.02 18.73
CA LEU A 122 -10.07 24.90 19.56
C LEU A 122 -10.03 25.20 21.08
N LEU A 123 -9.97 26.46 21.46
CA LEU A 123 -9.82 26.89 22.88
C LEU A 123 -11.04 26.55 23.75
N ASN A 124 -12.21 26.36 23.18
CA ASN A 124 -13.47 26.13 23.88
C ASN A 124 -13.95 24.68 23.91
N ILE A 125 -13.12 23.72 23.45
CA ILE A 125 -13.50 22.30 23.39
C ILE A 125 -13.22 21.63 24.73
N PRO A 126 -14.21 20.92 25.34
CA PRO A 126 -14.00 20.18 26.59
C PRO A 126 -12.94 19.11 26.46
N LYS A 127 -12.08 18.94 27.49
CA LYS A 127 -10.99 17.93 27.49
C LYS A 127 -11.48 16.48 27.38
N CYS A 128 -12.75 16.20 27.63
CA CYS A 128 -13.34 14.87 27.50
C CYS A 128 -13.63 14.48 26.04
N VAL A 129 -13.64 15.43 25.10
CA VAL A 129 -13.89 15.20 23.68
C VAL A 129 -12.58 14.90 22.96
N LYS A 130 -12.55 13.83 22.18
CA LYS A 130 -11.37 13.47 21.40
C LYS A 130 -11.33 14.26 20.08
N MET A 131 -10.20 14.87 19.81
CA MET A 131 -9.97 15.62 18.57
C MET A 131 -9.10 14.82 17.62
N PHE A 132 -9.45 14.86 16.34
CA PHE A 132 -8.71 14.25 15.26
C PHE A 132 -8.48 15.28 14.15
N LYS A 133 -7.26 15.36 13.65
CA LYS A 133 -7.02 16.01 12.35
C LYS A 133 -7.63 15.13 11.25
N MET A 134 -8.30 15.76 10.28
CA MET A 134 -8.92 15.06 9.15
C MET A 134 -7.92 14.17 8.43
N VAL A 135 -6.74 14.69 8.11
CA VAL A 135 -5.70 13.97 7.36
C VAL A 135 -5.25 12.72 8.10
N ASP A 136 -4.94 12.83 9.41
CA ASP A 136 -4.50 11.69 10.22
C ASP A 136 -5.58 10.61 10.35
N LEU A 137 -6.84 11.04 10.47
CA LEU A 137 -7.97 10.12 10.54
C LEU A 137 -8.21 9.44 9.18
N TYR A 138 -8.16 10.19 8.08
CA TYR A 138 -8.26 9.66 6.72
C TYR A 138 -7.20 8.61 6.44
N GLU A 139 -5.93 8.92 6.73
CA GLU A 139 -4.82 7.99 6.57
C GLU A 139 -5.01 6.69 7.37
N LYS A 140 -5.47 6.82 8.62
CA LYS A 140 -5.70 5.68 9.51
C LYS A 140 -6.85 4.78 9.05
N ILE A 141 -7.88 5.34 8.44
CA ILE A 141 -9.06 4.62 7.97
C ILE A 141 -8.79 3.97 6.62
N SER A 142 -8.33 4.76 5.65
CA SER A 142 -8.22 4.36 4.25
C SER A 142 -6.89 3.66 3.93
N GLY A 143 -5.84 3.90 4.73
CA GLY A 143 -4.47 3.50 4.39
C GLY A 143 -3.91 4.25 3.18
N LYS A 144 -4.45 5.43 2.88
CA LYS A 144 -4.10 6.31 1.77
C LYS A 144 -3.62 7.65 2.29
N TYR A 145 -2.83 8.36 1.53
CA TYR A 145 -2.42 9.74 1.80
C TYR A 145 -3.40 10.72 1.16
N TYR A 146 -3.88 11.70 1.92
CA TYR A 146 -4.76 12.74 1.37
C TYR A 146 -3.94 13.75 0.57
N ILE A 147 -4.17 13.84 -0.74
CA ILE A 147 -3.39 14.65 -1.67
C ILE A 147 -4.03 16.02 -1.85
N ASP A 148 -3.39 17.04 -1.33
CA ASP A 148 -3.57 18.44 -1.67
C ASP A 148 -2.22 19.17 -1.57
N GLU A 149 -2.18 20.44 -1.94
CA GLU A 149 -0.93 21.21 -2.02
C GLU A 149 -0.26 21.37 -0.65
N GLU A 150 -1.03 21.64 0.40
CA GLU A 150 -0.53 21.81 1.76
C GLU A 150 0.10 20.50 2.30
N ASN A 151 -0.63 19.39 2.17
CA ASN A 151 -0.16 18.10 2.65
C ASN A 151 1.05 17.58 1.86
N ILE A 152 1.14 17.85 0.57
CA ILE A 152 2.32 17.47 -0.23
C ILE A 152 3.55 18.25 0.22
N ASN A 153 3.43 19.53 0.52
CA ASN A 153 4.53 20.32 1.06
C ASN A 153 4.98 19.79 2.43
N GLU A 154 4.03 19.49 3.33
CA GLU A 154 4.34 18.84 4.63
C GLU A 154 5.03 17.48 4.43
N LEU A 155 4.57 16.67 3.49
CA LEU A 155 5.19 15.37 3.17
C LEU A 155 6.61 15.52 2.63
N PHE A 156 6.85 16.53 1.79
CA PHE A 156 8.17 16.83 1.25
C PHE A 156 9.13 17.23 2.38
N ASP A 157 8.72 18.15 3.24
CA ASP A 157 9.51 18.59 4.40
C ASP A 157 9.78 17.42 5.36
N TYR A 158 8.77 16.60 5.64
CA TYR A 158 8.94 15.38 6.43
C TYR A 158 9.96 14.44 5.79
N PHE A 159 9.86 14.20 4.49
CA PHE A 159 10.75 13.29 3.76
C PHE A 159 12.20 13.79 3.74
N GLU A 160 12.42 15.09 3.53
CA GLU A 160 13.78 15.70 3.53
C GLU A 160 14.40 15.68 4.93
N ASN A 161 13.64 15.99 5.97
CA ASN A 161 14.13 16.05 7.35
C ASN A 161 14.31 14.67 8.01
N HIS A 162 13.62 13.63 7.52
CA HIS A 162 13.68 12.27 8.06
C HIS A 162 14.44 11.29 7.16
N LYS A 163 15.37 11.79 6.35
CA LYS A 163 16.33 10.94 5.61
C LYS A 163 17.18 10.15 6.59
N SER A 164 16.92 8.86 6.74
CA SER A 164 17.70 7.98 7.59
C SER A 164 18.65 7.13 6.78
N THR A 165 19.95 7.44 6.86
CA THR A 165 21.00 6.62 6.24
C THR A 165 20.97 5.19 6.76
N VAL A 166 20.64 4.99 8.04
CA VAL A 166 20.52 3.66 8.66
C VAL A 166 19.37 2.88 8.03
N TYR A 167 18.20 3.53 7.85
CA TYR A 167 17.08 2.89 7.17
C TYR A 167 17.42 2.53 5.72
N ASP A 168 17.98 3.45 4.95
CA ASP A 168 18.32 3.20 3.54
C ASP A 168 19.37 2.08 3.40
N PHE A 169 20.33 1.99 4.32
CA PHE A 169 21.32 0.91 4.37
C PHE A 169 20.69 -0.45 4.73
N THR A 170 19.91 -0.50 5.81
CA THR A 170 19.21 -1.73 6.22
C THR A 170 18.19 -2.19 5.19
N LYS A 171 17.48 -1.25 4.56
CA LYS A 171 16.60 -1.50 3.43
C LYS A 171 17.35 -2.12 2.26
N ARG A 172 18.55 -1.63 1.94
CA ARG A 172 19.36 -2.19 0.85
C ARG A 172 19.77 -3.63 1.14
N ILE A 173 20.18 -3.93 2.38
CA ILE A 173 20.48 -5.31 2.81
C ILE A 173 19.26 -6.19 2.67
N PHE A 174 18.09 -5.73 3.13
CA PHE A 174 16.83 -6.45 3.01
C PHE A 174 16.48 -6.74 1.55
N ASP A 175 16.63 -5.74 0.64
CA ASP A 175 16.40 -5.91 -0.78
C ASP A 175 17.31 -6.97 -1.40
N LEU A 176 18.61 -6.93 -1.07
CA LEU A 176 19.60 -7.88 -1.59
C LEU A 176 19.31 -9.32 -1.12
N ILE A 177 19.05 -9.50 0.17
CA ILE A 177 18.76 -10.81 0.74
C ILE A 177 17.46 -11.39 0.14
N SER A 178 16.40 -10.59 0.14
CA SER A 178 15.09 -11.04 -0.38
C SER A 178 15.15 -11.34 -1.87
N ALA A 179 15.77 -10.49 -2.68
CA ALA A 179 15.93 -10.72 -4.10
C ALA A 179 16.77 -11.97 -4.39
N SER A 180 17.86 -12.20 -3.64
CA SER A 180 18.70 -13.38 -3.79
C SER A 180 17.94 -14.66 -3.44
N ILE A 181 17.19 -14.68 -2.33
CA ILE A 181 16.38 -15.84 -1.94
C ILE A 181 15.32 -16.14 -3.02
N ILE A 182 14.57 -15.13 -3.47
CA ILE A 182 13.55 -15.28 -4.51
C ILE A 182 14.19 -15.80 -5.80
N ALA A 183 15.30 -15.21 -6.24
CA ALA A 183 16.00 -15.62 -7.45
C ALA A 183 16.47 -17.08 -7.37
N ILE A 184 17.09 -17.50 -6.27
CA ILE A 184 17.59 -18.88 -6.07
C ILE A 184 16.43 -19.89 -6.06
N VAL A 185 15.38 -19.61 -5.28
CA VAL A 185 14.23 -20.52 -5.14
C VAL A 185 13.48 -20.67 -6.46
N THR A 186 13.34 -19.58 -7.23
CA THR A 186 12.59 -19.60 -8.50
C THR A 186 13.44 -19.99 -9.70
N PHE A 187 14.77 -20.08 -9.56
CA PHE A 187 15.70 -20.34 -10.66
C PHE A 187 15.37 -21.58 -11.49
N PRO A 188 15.06 -22.78 -10.90
CA PRO A 188 14.70 -23.96 -11.71
C PRO A 188 13.43 -23.72 -12.55
N ILE A 189 12.43 -23.07 -11.96
CA ILE A 189 11.16 -22.72 -12.64
C ILE A 189 11.45 -21.75 -13.79
N MET A 190 12.32 -20.76 -13.57
CA MET A 190 12.70 -19.77 -14.58
C MET A 190 13.40 -20.40 -15.76
N ILE A 191 14.30 -21.37 -15.53
CA ILE A 191 14.92 -22.14 -16.61
C ILE A 191 13.85 -22.89 -17.42
N PHE A 192 12.97 -23.61 -16.76
CA PHE A 192 11.91 -24.37 -17.43
C PHE A 192 11.02 -23.49 -18.28
N ILE A 193 10.54 -22.36 -17.74
CA ILE A 193 9.69 -21.40 -18.48
C ILE A 193 10.47 -20.82 -19.67
N SER A 194 11.73 -20.41 -19.45
CA SER A 194 12.58 -19.85 -20.52
C SER A 194 12.80 -20.81 -21.68
N LEU A 195 13.07 -22.09 -21.38
CA LEU A 195 13.20 -23.11 -22.41
C LEU A 195 11.88 -23.31 -23.15
N ARG A 196 10.75 -23.40 -22.47
CA ARG A 196 9.43 -23.54 -23.11
C ARG A 196 9.12 -22.38 -24.04
N VAL A 197 9.37 -21.15 -23.60
CA VAL A 197 9.18 -19.94 -24.43
C VAL A 197 10.12 -19.97 -25.64
N PHE A 198 11.41 -20.29 -25.45
CA PHE A 198 12.38 -20.39 -26.52
C PHE A 198 11.98 -21.44 -27.57
N PHE A 199 11.53 -22.62 -27.16
CA PHE A 199 11.14 -23.67 -28.09
C PHE A 199 9.83 -23.40 -28.84
N THR A 200 9.02 -22.42 -28.39
CA THR A 200 7.78 -22.06 -29.09
C THR A 200 8.02 -21.34 -30.40
N ASP A 201 8.95 -20.39 -30.44
CA ASP A 201 9.20 -19.55 -31.62
C ASP A 201 10.69 -19.26 -31.88
N LYS A 202 11.60 -19.91 -31.14
CA LYS A 202 13.08 -19.80 -31.29
C LYS A 202 13.66 -18.41 -31.05
N HIS A 203 12.89 -17.53 -30.36
CA HIS A 203 13.35 -16.18 -29.99
C HIS A 203 13.71 -16.08 -28.50
N SER A 204 14.41 -14.98 -28.12
CA SER A 204 14.82 -14.74 -26.75
C SER A 204 13.65 -14.85 -25.77
N PRO A 205 13.78 -15.63 -24.67
CA PRO A 205 12.79 -15.69 -23.61
C PRO A 205 12.79 -14.45 -22.70
N LEU A 206 13.83 -13.60 -22.78
CA LEU A 206 13.93 -12.37 -22.01
C LEU A 206 13.49 -11.16 -22.84
N TYR A 207 12.75 -10.29 -22.20
CA TYR A 207 12.25 -9.03 -22.71
C TYR A 207 12.63 -7.90 -21.74
N THR A 208 12.92 -6.73 -22.28
CA THR A 208 13.21 -5.53 -21.48
C THR A 208 12.26 -4.42 -21.83
N GLN A 209 11.91 -3.62 -20.84
CA GLN A 209 11.02 -2.49 -20.99
C GLN A 209 11.52 -1.30 -20.16
N ASN A 210 11.50 -0.11 -20.77
CA ASN A 210 11.83 1.11 -20.07
C ASN A 210 10.83 1.39 -18.96
N ARG A 211 11.34 1.63 -17.77
CA ARG A 211 10.58 1.95 -16.57
C ARG A 211 11.21 3.12 -15.83
N VAL A 212 10.40 3.82 -15.05
CA VAL A 212 10.86 4.96 -14.25
C VAL A 212 11.09 4.54 -12.79
N THR A 213 12.20 5.02 -12.21
CA THR A 213 12.56 4.81 -10.80
C THR A 213 12.88 6.12 -10.09
N LYS A 214 13.52 6.04 -8.91
CA LYS A 214 13.89 7.19 -8.07
C LYS A 214 14.50 8.32 -8.88
N ASN A 215 14.10 9.56 -8.54
CA ASN A 215 14.53 10.80 -9.21
C ASN A 215 14.19 10.83 -10.71
N ASN A 216 13.10 10.17 -11.10
CA ASN A 216 12.64 10.05 -12.51
C ASN A 216 13.69 9.44 -13.46
N LYS A 217 14.63 8.64 -12.96
CA LYS A 217 15.60 7.93 -13.80
C LYS A 217 14.91 6.78 -14.53
N ILE A 218 15.29 6.59 -15.80
CA ILE A 218 14.82 5.47 -16.62
C ILE A 218 15.79 4.30 -16.45
N PHE A 219 15.27 3.08 -16.36
CA PHE A 219 16.01 1.83 -16.36
C PHE A 219 15.30 0.76 -17.16
N ASN A 220 16.01 -0.28 -17.58
CA ASN A 220 15.46 -1.41 -18.33
C ASN A 220 15.01 -2.51 -17.35
N ALA A 221 13.70 -2.63 -17.14
CA ALA A 221 13.11 -3.70 -16.33
C ALA A 221 13.14 -5.03 -17.11
N TYR A 222 13.73 -6.07 -16.50
CA TYR A 222 13.78 -7.41 -17.09
C TYR A 222 12.48 -8.17 -16.83
N LYS A 223 11.96 -8.81 -17.88
CA LYS A 223 10.78 -9.69 -17.81
C LYS A 223 10.96 -10.94 -18.65
N LEU A 224 10.22 -12.00 -18.34
CA LEU A 224 10.04 -13.07 -19.30
C LEU A 224 9.09 -12.63 -20.41
N ARG A 225 9.43 -12.99 -21.61
CA ARG A 225 8.57 -12.82 -22.77
C ARG A 225 7.41 -13.82 -22.69
N THR A 226 6.20 -13.32 -22.73
CA THR A 226 4.97 -14.11 -22.63
C THR A 226 4.08 -14.00 -23.88
N MET A 227 4.50 -13.21 -24.86
CA MET A 227 3.79 -12.95 -26.11
C MET A 227 4.62 -13.33 -27.33
N TYR A 228 3.98 -13.65 -28.44
CA TYR A 228 4.64 -13.85 -29.74
C TYR A 228 5.25 -12.56 -30.26
N ILE A 229 6.42 -12.62 -30.89
CA ILE A 229 7.16 -11.41 -31.34
C ILE A 229 6.43 -10.70 -32.49
N ASN A 230 5.82 -11.45 -33.41
CA ASN A 230 5.21 -10.88 -34.60
C ASN A 230 3.96 -10.05 -34.33
N ASP A 231 3.37 -10.21 -33.14
CA ASP A 231 2.16 -9.49 -32.70
C ASP A 231 2.48 -8.33 -31.73
N TYR A 232 3.77 -8.12 -31.40
CA TYR A 232 4.18 -7.06 -30.51
C TYR A 232 4.38 -5.74 -31.28
N ARG A 233 3.39 -4.88 -31.28
CA ARG A 233 3.51 -3.47 -31.69
C ARG A 233 3.34 -2.59 -30.46
N PRO A 234 4.39 -1.89 -30.01
CA PRO A 234 4.26 -0.87 -28.97
C PRO A 234 3.63 0.38 -29.60
N ASN A 235 2.30 0.40 -29.72
CA ASN A 235 1.56 1.59 -30.09
C ASN A 235 0.73 2.03 -28.88
N SER A 236 0.95 3.24 -28.39
CA SER A 236 0.28 3.83 -27.22
C SER A 236 -1.25 3.84 -27.35
N GLN A 237 -1.79 3.82 -28.56
CA GLN A 237 -3.25 3.78 -28.78
C GLN A 237 -3.88 2.40 -28.56
N ASN A 238 -3.09 1.30 -28.56
CA ASN A 238 -3.61 -0.05 -28.38
C ASN A 238 -3.42 -0.60 -26.96
N LEU A 239 -2.84 0.17 -26.03
CA LEU A 239 -2.60 -0.27 -24.66
C LEU A 239 -3.92 -0.51 -23.89
N ASN A 240 -4.92 0.33 -24.15
CA ASN A 240 -6.22 0.24 -23.49
C ASN A 240 -7.13 -0.85 -24.08
N GLU A 241 -7.00 -1.12 -25.39
CA GLU A 241 -7.81 -2.15 -26.06
C GLU A 241 -7.33 -3.57 -25.79
N ALA A 242 -6.03 -3.78 -25.61
CA ALA A 242 -5.46 -5.10 -25.38
C ALA A 242 -5.69 -5.61 -23.94
N GLU A 243 -5.86 -4.69 -22.98
CA GLU A 243 -6.18 -5.04 -21.58
C GLU A 243 -7.68 -5.30 -21.34
N ASN A 244 -8.54 -4.73 -22.17
CA ASN A 244 -10.00 -4.82 -22.02
C ASN A 244 -10.62 -6.06 -22.70
N GLN A 245 -9.89 -6.79 -23.54
CA GLN A 245 -10.39 -8.03 -24.14
C GLN A 245 -9.89 -9.23 -23.35
N GLY A 246 -10.79 -9.93 -22.67
CA GLY A 246 -10.52 -11.03 -21.74
C GLY A 246 -9.72 -12.23 -22.29
N GLU A 247 -9.38 -12.27 -23.59
CA GLU A 247 -8.47 -13.22 -24.21
C GLU A 247 -7.55 -12.50 -25.22
N ASP A 248 -6.36 -12.10 -24.74
CA ASP A 248 -5.32 -11.58 -25.62
C ASP A 248 -4.67 -12.74 -26.40
N ASN A 249 -5.04 -12.90 -27.67
CA ASN A 249 -4.51 -13.95 -28.57
C ASN A 249 -3.00 -13.83 -28.84
N ARG A 250 -2.37 -12.70 -28.48
CA ARG A 250 -0.91 -12.52 -28.57
C ARG A 250 -0.15 -13.28 -27.50
N VAL A 251 -0.83 -13.68 -26.43
CA VAL A 251 -0.20 -14.40 -25.31
C VAL A 251 0.01 -15.86 -25.67
N ILE A 252 1.25 -16.35 -25.54
CA ILE A 252 1.57 -17.77 -25.68
C ILE A 252 0.69 -18.56 -24.68
N PRO A 253 -0.07 -19.59 -25.13
CA PRO A 253 -1.07 -20.26 -24.27
C PRO A 253 -0.53 -20.74 -22.92
N PHE A 254 0.65 -21.33 -22.88
CA PHE A 254 1.33 -21.72 -21.65
C PHE A 254 1.62 -20.52 -20.75
N CYS A 255 1.92 -19.37 -21.32
CA CYS A 255 2.27 -18.15 -20.58
C CYS A 255 1.06 -17.46 -19.93
N LYS A 256 -0.19 -17.84 -20.25
CA LYS A 256 -1.37 -17.36 -19.50
C LYS A 256 -1.21 -17.67 -18.00
N PHE A 257 -0.76 -18.90 -17.66
CA PHE A 257 -0.46 -19.27 -16.26
C PHE A 257 0.71 -18.47 -15.69
N VAL A 258 1.80 -18.28 -16.47
CA VAL A 258 3.01 -17.55 -16.05
C VAL A 258 2.65 -16.11 -15.66
N ARG A 259 1.82 -15.43 -16.46
CA ARG A 259 1.31 -14.07 -16.17
C ARG A 259 0.42 -14.04 -14.95
N LYS A 260 -0.54 -14.98 -14.86
CA LYS A 260 -1.44 -15.07 -13.69
C LYS A 260 -0.67 -15.26 -12.38
N ALA A 261 0.40 -16.07 -12.41
CA ALA A 261 1.26 -16.30 -11.25
C ALA A 261 2.38 -15.26 -11.08
N ARG A 262 2.47 -14.26 -11.98
CA ARG A 262 3.51 -13.21 -12.03
C ARG A 262 4.94 -13.73 -12.11
N PHE A 263 5.14 -14.93 -12.63
CA PHE A 263 6.48 -15.46 -12.88
C PHE A 263 7.22 -14.70 -13.96
N ASP A 264 6.53 -14.02 -14.86
CA ASP A 264 7.11 -13.15 -15.88
C ASP A 264 7.88 -11.97 -15.30
N GLU A 265 7.59 -11.55 -14.07
CA GLU A 265 8.27 -10.44 -13.39
C GLU A 265 9.47 -10.88 -12.53
N ILE A 266 9.71 -12.17 -12.34
CA ILE A 266 10.85 -12.68 -11.54
C ILE A 266 12.22 -12.17 -12.05
N PRO A 267 12.50 -12.02 -13.36
CA PRO A 267 13.78 -11.47 -13.82
C PRO A 267 14.10 -10.07 -13.29
N GLN A 268 13.10 -9.32 -12.78
CA GLN A 268 13.34 -8.03 -12.11
C GLN A 268 14.18 -8.15 -10.84
N MET A 269 14.37 -9.37 -10.30
CA MET A 269 15.33 -9.58 -9.21
C MET A 269 16.73 -9.13 -9.60
N ILE A 270 17.10 -9.21 -10.87
CA ILE A 270 18.37 -8.69 -11.42
C ILE A 270 18.41 -7.16 -11.26
N ASN A 271 17.32 -6.44 -11.54
CA ASN A 271 17.24 -4.99 -11.36
C ASN A 271 17.39 -4.60 -9.88
N ILE A 272 16.79 -5.40 -8.97
CA ILE A 272 16.93 -5.17 -7.53
C ILE A 272 18.36 -5.39 -7.09
N LEU A 273 19.01 -6.47 -7.52
CA LEU A 273 20.42 -6.74 -7.20
C LEU A 273 21.35 -5.65 -7.75
N ARG A 274 21.05 -5.07 -8.92
CA ARG A 274 21.77 -3.92 -9.48
C ARG A 274 21.47 -2.60 -8.76
N GLY A 275 20.41 -2.53 -7.94
CA GLY A 275 20.02 -1.34 -7.18
C GLY A 275 19.17 -0.35 -7.98
N GLU A 276 18.65 -0.75 -9.14
CA GLU A 276 17.73 0.02 -9.97
C GLU A 276 16.32 0.02 -9.40
N MET A 277 15.94 -1.07 -8.73
CA MET A 277 14.65 -1.30 -8.06
C MET A 277 14.84 -1.70 -6.59
N SER A 278 13.72 -1.77 -5.88
CA SER A 278 13.57 -2.32 -4.52
C SER A 278 12.61 -3.51 -4.54
N ILE A 279 12.57 -4.31 -3.46
CA ILE A 279 11.56 -5.37 -3.27
C ILE A 279 10.19 -4.75 -3.00
N VAL A 280 10.13 -3.78 -2.08
CA VAL A 280 8.88 -3.12 -1.64
C VAL A 280 8.95 -1.63 -1.90
N GLY A 281 7.90 -1.06 -2.50
CA GLY A 281 7.76 0.35 -2.82
C GLY A 281 6.69 0.60 -3.89
N PRO A 282 6.63 1.82 -4.47
CA PRO A 282 5.78 2.13 -5.62
C PRO A 282 6.08 1.23 -6.83
N ARG A 283 5.05 0.84 -7.56
CA ARG A 283 5.24 0.03 -8.79
C ARG A 283 5.98 0.84 -9.85
N ALA A 284 6.93 0.19 -10.54
CA ALA A 284 7.61 0.76 -11.69
C ALA A 284 6.66 0.85 -12.89
N GLU A 285 6.35 2.05 -13.36
CA GLU A 285 5.49 2.27 -14.54
C GLU A 285 6.33 2.56 -15.79
N TRP A 286 5.73 2.39 -16.96
CA TRP A 286 6.34 2.71 -18.25
C TRP A 286 6.65 4.20 -18.31
N ASP A 287 7.76 4.55 -18.92
CA ASP A 287 8.19 5.93 -19.09
C ASP A 287 7.18 6.76 -19.89
N GLU A 288 6.58 6.16 -20.95
CA GLU A 288 5.53 6.80 -21.73
C GLU A 288 4.28 7.12 -20.90
N LEU A 289 3.80 6.15 -20.08
CA LEU A 289 2.65 6.36 -19.19
C LEU A 289 2.94 7.37 -18.10
N VAL A 290 4.13 7.32 -17.52
CA VAL A 290 4.56 8.32 -16.52
C VAL A 290 4.54 9.73 -17.09
N ASN A 291 4.90 9.92 -18.37
CA ASN A 291 4.85 11.21 -19.04
C ASN A 291 3.41 11.71 -19.26
N VAL A 292 2.46 10.81 -19.46
CA VAL A 292 1.03 11.15 -19.52
C VAL A 292 0.52 11.51 -18.12
N TYR A 293 0.72 10.63 -17.14
CA TYR A 293 0.23 10.83 -15.78
C TYR A 293 0.79 12.09 -15.10
N LYS A 294 2.03 12.47 -15.38
CA LYS A 294 2.60 13.73 -14.89
C LYS A 294 1.86 14.98 -15.35
N LYS A 295 1.19 14.93 -16.51
CA LYS A 295 0.40 16.04 -17.04
C LYS A 295 -1.03 16.05 -16.51
N GLU A 296 -1.59 14.87 -16.25
CA GLU A 296 -2.99 14.68 -15.89
C GLU A 296 -3.22 14.65 -14.37
N ILE A 297 -2.24 14.10 -13.61
CA ILE A 297 -2.38 13.88 -12.18
C ILE A 297 -1.39 14.78 -11.42
N PRO A 298 -1.89 15.76 -10.66
CA PRO A 298 -1.05 16.58 -9.82
C PRO A 298 -0.19 15.75 -8.88
N PHE A 299 1.07 16.17 -8.70
CA PHE A 299 2.02 15.51 -7.78
C PHE A 299 2.40 14.05 -8.11
N HIS A 300 2.03 13.52 -9.29
CA HIS A 300 2.35 12.15 -9.66
C HIS A 300 3.85 11.82 -9.54
N SER A 301 4.74 12.78 -9.80
CA SER A 301 6.20 12.62 -9.68
C SER A 301 6.69 12.34 -8.27
N CYS A 302 5.91 12.64 -7.22
CA CYS A 302 6.30 12.44 -5.82
C CYS A 302 6.49 10.95 -5.48
N ARG A 303 5.84 10.04 -6.20
CA ARG A 303 6.07 8.60 -6.06
C ARG A 303 7.51 8.17 -6.39
N HIS A 304 8.24 8.97 -7.16
CA HIS A 304 9.63 8.72 -7.54
C HIS A 304 10.65 9.35 -6.57
N TRP A 305 10.24 9.81 -5.40
CA TRP A 305 11.17 10.18 -4.33
C TRP A 305 11.92 8.97 -3.76
N VAL A 306 11.33 7.79 -3.92
CA VAL A 306 11.93 6.51 -3.55
C VAL A 306 12.13 5.62 -4.78
N LYS A 307 12.88 4.51 -4.63
CA LYS A 307 13.00 3.51 -5.69
C LYS A 307 11.66 2.84 -5.93
N THR A 308 11.33 2.62 -7.20
CA THR A 308 10.21 1.78 -7.59
C THR A 308 10.52 0.31 -7.29
N ALA A 309 9.50 -0.51 -7.17
CA ALA A 309 9.64 -1.83 -6.59
C ALA A 309 8.86 -2.92 -7.32
N TRP A 310 9.18 -4.18 -6.95
CA TRP A 310 8.52 -5.38 -7.44
C TRP A 310 7.11 -5.53 -6.86
N THR A 311 6.94 -5.26 -5.57
CA THR A 311 5.62 -5.20 -4.90
C THR A 311 5.48 -3.94 -4.06
N GLY A 312 4.25 -3.60 -3.63
CA GLY A 312 4.04 -2.39 -2.85
C GLY A 312 2.67 -2.30 -2.23
N TRP A 313 2.50 -1.26 -1.40
CA TRP A 313 1.28 -1.01 -0.65
C TRP A 313 0.06 -0.82 -1.55
N ALA A 314 0.19 -0.07 -2.64
CA ALA A 314 -0.87 0.09 -3.63
C ALA A 314 -1.29 -1.27 -4.22
N GLN A 315 -0.34 -2.10 -4.64
CA GLN A 315 -0.59 -3.38 -5.28
C GLN A 315 -1.34 -4.39 -4.40
N ILE A 316 -1.10 -4.37 -3.08
CA ILE A 316 -1.75 -5.32 -2.14
C ILE A 316 -3.10 -4.83 -1.61
N ASN A 317 -3.47 -3.55 -1.83
CA ASN A 317 -4.75 -3.00 -1.35
C ASN A 317 -5.72 -2.64 -2.48
N GLN A 318 -5.23 -2.21 -3.64
CA GLN A 318 -6.07 -1.80 -4.76
C GLN A 318 -6.32 -2.94 -5.76
N GLY A 319 -5.48 -4.00 -5.75
CA GLY A 319 -5.53 -5.04 -6.75
C GLY A 319 -5.00 -4.59 -8.12
N HIS A 320 -5.43 -5.29 -9.18
CA HIS A 320 -5.18 -4.87 -10.57
C HIS A 320 -6.25 -3.88 -10.99
N CYS A 321 -5.85 -2.63 -11.17
CA CYS A 321 -6.66 -1.64 -11.86
C CYS A 321 -6.16 -1.52 -13.29
N PHE A 322 -7.08 -1.49 -14.23
CA PHE A 322 -6.80 -1.18 -15.63
C PHE A 322 -6.28 0.26 -15.75
N ALA A 323 -5.48 0.52 -16.78
CA ALA A 323 -4.88 1.83 -17.01
C ALA A 323 -5.96 2.93 -17.04
N GLY A 324 -5.77 3.96 -16.23
CA GLY A 324 -6.53 5.22 -16.28
C GLY A 324 -7.47 5.48 -15.10
N ASP A 325 -8.33 4.54 -14.71
CA ASP A 325 -9.46 4.87 -13.81
C ASP A 325 -9.09 5.06 -12.33
N ASN A 326 -7.91 4.63 -11.89
CA ASN A 326 -7.54 4.62 -10.48
C ASN A 326 -6.08 5.00 -10.20
N GLU A 327 -5.39 5.67 -11.12
CA GLU A 327 -3.97 6.03 -10.93
C GLU A 327 -3.81 7.07 -9.80
N GLN A 328 -4.78 7.95 -9.60
CA GLN A 328 -4.78 8.88 -8.47
C GLN A 328 -4.87 8.12 -7.13
N ILE A 329 -5.77 7.13 -7.02
CA ILE A 329 -5.89 6.29 -5.82
C ILE A 329 -4.59 5.51 -5.56
N LYS A 330 -3.95 5.05 -6.62
CA LYS A 330 -2.66 4.37 -6.56
C LYS A 330 -1.57 5.30 -6.03
N LEU A 331 -1.56 6.56 -6.49
CA LEU A 331 -0.67 7.59 -5.98
C LEU A 331 -0.89 7.84 -4.49
N GLU A 332 -2.15 7.91 -4.02
CA GLU A 332 -2.48 8.07 -2.60
C GLU A 332 -1.90 6.92 -1.74
N TYR A 333 -1.99 5.67 -2.21
CA TYR A 333 -1.37 4.52 -1.54
C TYR A 333 0.16 4.58 -1.59
N ASP A 334 0.76 4.99 -2.71
CA ASP A 334 2.20 5.10 -2.84
C ASP A 334 2.78 6.20 -1.93
N LEU A 335 2.09 7.35 -1.80
CA LEU A 335 2.50 8.43 -0.90
C LEU A 335 2.32 8.03 0.58
N TYR A 336 1.26 7.30 0.90
CA TYR A 336 1.10 6.72 2.24
C TYR A 336 2.26 5.79 2.59
N TYR A 337 2.68 4.92 1.65
CA TYR A 337 3.87 4.10 1.83
C TYR A 337 5.12 4.95 2.06
N ILE A 338 5.34 5.98 1.27
CA ILE A 338 6.52 6.85 1.39
C ILE A 338 6.60 7.51 2.77
N LYS A 339 5.47 7.96 3.32
CA LYS A 339 5.38 8.56 4.66
C LYS A 339 5.68 7.57 5.78
N HIS A 340 5.09 6.38 5.70
CA HIS A 340 5.08 5.40 6.81
C HIS A 340 6.10 4.27 6.68
N ARG A 341 6.94 4.27 5.63
CA ARG A 341 7.90 3.21 5.35
C ARG A 341 8.81 2.89 6.53
N ASN A 342 8.86 1.64 6.90
CA ASN A 342 9.79 1.08 7.86
C ASN A 342 9.99 -0.41 7.57
N LEU A 343 11.10 -0.99 8.03
CA LEU A 343 11.49 -2.34 7.65
C LEU A 343 10.48 -3.42 8.08
N ILE A 344 9.89 -3.28 9.27
CA ILE A 344 8.89 -4.25 9.80
C ILE A 344 7.64 -4.26 8.91
N TRP A 345 7.19 -3.08 8.52
CA TRP A 345 6.02 -2.95 7.65
C TRP A 345 6.29 -3.48 6.24
N GLU A 346 7.50 -3.27 5.71
CA GLU A 346 7.90 -3.81 4.40
C GLU A 346 7.92 -5.35 4.39
N ILE A 347 8.41 -5.97 5.47
CA ILE A 347 8.32 -7.42 5.65
C ILE A 347 6.85 -7.86 5.61
N GLY A 348 5.97 -7.14 6.31
CA GLY A 348 4.52 -7.40 6.29
C GLY A 348 3.90 -7.30 4.89
N ILE A 349 4.27 -6.27 4.11
CA ILE A 349 3.83 -6.08 2.73
C ILE A 349 4.30 -7.25 1.85
N LEU A 350 5.57 -7.64 1.96
CA LEU A 350 6.15 -8.74 1.19
C LEU A 350 5.44 -10.07 1.50
N ILE A 351 5.23 -10.37 2.78
CA ILE A 351 4.50 -11.58 3.21
C ILE A 351 3.08 -11.57 2.63
N LYS A 352 2.34 -10.46 2.76
CA LYS A 352 0.97 -10.33 2.20
C LYS A 352 0.97 -10.54 0.69
N ALA A 353 1.93 -9.95 -0.03
CA ALA A 353 2.07 -10.11 -1.49
C ALA A 353 2.30 -11.56 -1.90
N VAL A 354 3.16 -12.30 -1.18
CA VAL A 354 3.41 -13.73 -1.42
C VAL A 354 2.14 -14.55 -1.19
N PHE A 355 1.41 -14.32 -0.09
CA PHE A 355 0.14 -15.01 0.18
C PHE A 355 -0.92 -14.72 -0.88
N MET A 356 -1.01 -13.49 -1.37
CA MET A 356 -1.93 -13.15 -2.46
C MET A 356 -1.57 -13.86 -3.77
N ALA A 357 -0.29 -13.93 -4.11
CA ALA A 357 0.19 -14.65 -5.30
C ALA A 357 -0.13 -16.16 -5.22
N LEU A 358 0.05 -16.78 -4.06
CA LEU A 358 -0.25 -18.20 -3.84
C LEU A 358 -1.76 -18.47 -3.75
N GLY A 359 -2.55 -17.56 -3.18
CA GLY A 359 -3.99 -17.73 -2.98
C GLY A 359 -4.84 -17.47 -4.22
N GLY A 360 -4.26 -17.08 -5.35
CA GLY A 360 -4.98 -16.77 -6.60
C GLY A 360 -5.96 -15.59 -6.48
N ARG A 361 -5.97 -14.87 -5.38
CA ARG A 361 -6.76 -13.65 -5.17
C ARG A 361 -5.99 -12.46 -5.72
N HIS A 362 -6.07 -12.30 -7.01
CA HIS A 362 -5.84 -11.00 -7.64
C HIS A 362 -7.22 -10.32 -7.64
N GLY A 363 -7.38 -9.30 -6.78
CA GLY A 363 -8.59 -8.52 -6.71
C GLY A 363 -8.92 -7.84 -8.03
#